data_0760a0c1a061af49274e0742c4b60ffe
#
_entry.id   0760a0c1a061af49274e0742c4b60ffe
#
_cell.length_a   1.000
_cell.length_b   1.000
_cell.length_c   1.000
_cell.angle_alpha   90.00
_cell.angle_beta   90.00
_cell.angle_gamma   90.00
#
_symmetry.space_group_name_H-M   'P 1'
#
loop_
_entity.id
_entity.type
_entity.pdbx_description
1 polymer ?
#
loop_
_entity_poly.entity_id
_entity_poly.type
_entity_poly.pdbx_seq_one_letter_code
_entity_poly.pdbx_strand_id
1 'polypeptide(L)'
;MKQIFKISYLSILVAILYACGGSEAANDKLAELQKLKDQQKELEQQIAELEEELIETGIIKVKVANTVLVTELNMKPQPFDHKIDVRGAVSSRKNVIVSAEAMGKIQSIYVKEGQKVSRGKLLAQLDADVLRNSILEVKTQLELATTIYDRQASLWEQNIGTEVQYLQAKNNKESLENKLKTLKSQLNQYNVYAPFDGVIDDVPVRVGEMAQPGMPLFRVVSQREMYISADVSEAFLGRFTEGQKVEVYFPSMDKTVLSVIQAVGQVIKKENRTFNIEVSLPRVDFPVKPNQVVVLNMTDYHNEEALIVPTKLIQTDSKGSYVYELVKNGDTTKANKVYISPGVTYNQQTEVVGGLAAGQTIAFEGYRDLAQGVIVTVRK
;
A
#
# COMPACT_ATOMS: atom_id res chain seq x y z
N MET A 1 -62.12 33.19 15.04
CA MET A 1 -63.00 32.01 14.95
C MET A 1 -62.29 30.79 14.35
N LYS A 2 -61.01 30.47 14.74
CA LYS A 2 -60.25 29.31 14.23
C LYS A 2 -59.51 28.49 15.33
N GLN A 3 -59.78 28.82 16.62
CA GLN A 3 -59.15 28.09 17.73
C GLN A 3 -60.08 27.23 18.60
N ILE A 4 -61.37 27.26 18.34
CA ILE A 4 -62.37 26.52 19.17
C ILE A 4 -62.64 25.12 18.58
N PHE A 5 -62.26 24.84 17.34
CA PHE A 5 -62.52 23.56 16.66
C PHE A 5 -61.42 22.48 16.86
N LYS A 6 -60.27 22.83 17.47
CA LYS A 6 -59.17 21.87 17.72
C LYS A 6 -59.22 21.17 19.09
N ILE A 7 -60.01 21.66 20.02
CA ILE A 7 -60.11 21.08 21.38
C ILE A 7 -61.21 20.01 21.43
N SER A 8 -62.20 20.04 20.54
CA SER A 8 -63.29 19.07 20.51
C SER A 8 -62.92 17.71 19.89
N TYR A 9 -61.84 17.64 19.06
CA TYR A 9 -61.38 16.38 18.47
C TYR A 9 -60.42 15.60 19.39
N LEU A 10 -59.76 16.29 20.34
CA LEU A 10 -58.83 15.62 21.27
C LEU A 10 -59.55 14.93 22.41
N SER A 11 -60.72 15.40 22.79
CA SER A 11 -61.56 14.79 23.86
C SER A 11 -62.31 13.54 23.39
N ILE A 12 -62.59 13.39 22.08
CA ILE A 12 -63.23 12.19 21.53
C ILE A 12 -62.18 11.07 21.30
N LEU A 13 -60.92 11.39 21.07
CA LEU A 13 -59.85 10.39 20.88
C LEU A 13 -59.41 9.74 22.21
N VAL A 14 -59.52 10.44 23.35
CA VAL A 14 -59.20 9.88 24.67
C VAL A 14 -60.34 8.97 25.22
N ALA A 15 -61.57 9.16 24.78
CA ALA A 15 -62.70 8.30 25.21
C ALA A 15 -62.74 6.94 24.50
N ILE A 16 -62.05 6.76 23.35
CA ILE A 16 -62.00 5.49 22.61
C ILE A 16 -60.92 4.54 23.17
N LEU A 17 -59.94 5.05 23.97
CA LEU A 17 -58.88 4.23 24.56
C LEU A 17 -59.27 3.56 25.89
N TYR A 18 -60.45 3.83 26.46
CA TYR A 18 -60.93 3.22 27.70
C TYR A 18 -62.01 2.12 27.52
N ALA A 19 -62.28 1.69 26.27
CA ALA A 19 -63.28 0.68 25.98
C ALA A 19 -62.72 -0.60 25.41
N CYS A 20 -61.53 -1.04 25.87
CA CYS A 20 -60.99 -2.39 25.58
C CYS A 20 -60.87 -3.17 26.90
N GLY A 21 -61.98 -3.73 27.35
CA GLY A 21 -62.06 -4.76 28.40
C GLY A 21 -61.39 -6.06 27.89
N GLY A 22 -60.04 -6.10 27.94
CA GLY A 22 -59.25 -7.26 27.54
C GLY A 22 -58.21 -7.72 28.57
N SER A 23 -58.13 -7.07 29.73
CA SER A 23 -57.07 -7.35 30.70
C SER A 23 -57.34 -8.59 31.60
N GLU A 24 -58.57 -8.96 31.86
CA GLU A 24 -58.89 -10.13 32.69
C GLU A 24 -58.67 -11.44 31.91
N ALA A 25 -59.12 -11.54 30.68
CA ALA A 25 -58.91 -12.73 29.83
C ALA A 25 -57.44 -12.97 29.42
N ALA A 26 -56.60 -11.93 29.37
CA ALA A 26 -55.17 -12.06 29.12
C ALA A 26 -54.41 -12.49 30.39
N ASN A 27 -54.80 -12.01 31.56
CA ASN A 27 -54.20 -12.43 32.83
C ASN A 27 -54.57 -13.87 33.19
N ASP A 28 -55.81 -14.32 32.93
CA ASP A 28 -56.23 -15.71 33.14
C ASP A 28 -55.44 -16.67 32.24
N LYS A 29 -55.23 -16.32 30.97
CA LYS A 29 -54.40 -17.14 30.05
C LYS A 29 -52.94 -17.14 30.43
N LEU A 30 -52.44 -16.04 31.02
CA LEU A 30 -51.04 -15.97 31.51
C LEU A 30 -50.87 -16.84 32.76
N ALA A 31 -51.86 -16.84 33.67
CA ALA A 31 -51.89 -17.71 34.86
C ALA A 31 -52.00 -19.20 34.46
N GLU A 32 -52.83 -19.50 33.45
CA GLU A 32 -53.01 -20.86 32.94
C GLU A 32 -51.70 -21.32 32.25
N LEU A 33 -51.03 -20.47 31.48
CA LEU A 33 -49.71 -20.78 30.87
C LEU A 33 -48.64 -21.03 31.94
N GLN A 34 -48.65 -20.25 33.02
CA GLN A 34 -47.71 -20.43 34.13
C GLN A 34 -47.96 -21.77 34.83
N LYS A 35 -49.22 -22.10 35.11
CA LYS A 35 -49.62 -23.37 35.72
C LYS A 35 -49.24 -24.59 34.83
N LEU A 36 -49.41 -24.49 33.52
CA LEU A 36 -49.01 -25.52 32.58
C LEU A 36 -47.50 -25.69 32.51
N LYS A 37 -46.72 -24.60 32.61
CA LYS A 37 -45.27 -24.66 32.69
C LYS A 37 -44.76 -25.29 33.98
N ASP A 38 -45.43 -24.98 35.10
CA ASP A 38 -45.07 -25.59 36.39
C ASP A 38 -45.41 -27.09 36.39
N GLN A 39 -46.55 -27.48 35.82
CA GLN A 39 -46.91 -28.90 35.62
C GLN A 39 -45.94 -29.61 34.66
N GLN A 40 -45.52 -28.97 33.58
CA GLN A 40 -44.51 -29.53 32.67
C GLN A 40 -43.19 -29.78 33.42
N LYS A 41 -42.74 -28.84 34.24
CA LYS A 41 -41.53 -28.97 35.03
C LYS A 41 -41.61 -30.09 36.06
N GLU A 42 -42.75 -30.27 36.70
CA GLU A 42 -42.99 -31.36 37.66
C GLU A 42 -43.04 -32.72 36.95
N LEU A 43 -43.67 -32.81 35.77
CA LEU A 43 -43.66 -34.03 34.96
C LEU A 43 -42.25 -34.37 34.44
N GLU A 44 -41.48 -33.37 34.02
CA GLU A 44 -40.09 -33.57 33.61
C GLU A 44 -39.22 -34.10 34.77
N GLN A 45 -39.44 -33.62 36.00
CA GLN A 45 -38.78 -34.17 37.19
C GLN A 45 -39.18 -35.64 37.47
N GLN A 46 -40.47 -35.97 37.42
CA GLN A 46 -40.96 -37.34 37.61
C GLN A 46 -40.46 -38.30 36.52
N ILE A 47 -40.37 -37.82 35.28
CA ILE A 47 -39.80 -38.61 34.19
C ILE A 47 -38.31 -38.89 34.46
N ALA A 48 -37.55 -37.88 34.90
CA ALA A 48 -36.12 -38.03 35.19
C ALA A 48 -35.86 -39.02 36.35
N GLU A 49 -36.68 -38.94 37.43
CA GLU A 49 -36.60 -39.90 38.54
C GLU A 49 -36.95 -41.34 38.14
N LEU A 50 -38.00 -41.53 37.33
CA LEU A 50 -38.39 -42.83 36.80
C LEU A 50 -37.37 -43.39 35.82
N GLU A 51 -36.76 -42.54 34.99
CA GLU A 51 -35.67 -42.95 34.07
C GLU A 51 -34.43 -43.37 34.85
N GLU A 52 -34.07 -42.70 35.94
CA GLU A 52 -32.94 -43.03 36.81
C GLU A 52 -33.22 -44.37 37.53
N GLU A 53 -34.40 -44.63 38.06
CA GLU A 53 -34.82 -45.87 38.70
C GLU A 53 -34.82 -47.07 37.69
N LEU A 54 -35.29 -46.83 36.46
CA LEU A 54 -35.29 -47.84 35.40
C LEU A 54 -33.89 -48.13 34.82
N ILE A 55 -32.96 -47.19 34.92
CA ILE A 55 -31.54 -47.41 34.58
C ILE A 55 -30.86 -48.21 35.66
N GLU A 56 -31.08 -47.91 36.95
CA GLU A 56 -30.53 -48.64 38.09
C GLU A 56 -31.04 -50.11 38.14
N THR A 57 -32.29 -50.34 37.76
CA THR A 57 -32.88 -51.71 37.69
C THR A 57 -32.48 -52.49 36.42
N GLY A 58 -31.72 -51.87 35.49
CA GLY A 58 -31.24 -52.50 34.26
C GLY A 58 -32.32 -52.81 33.21
N ILE A 59 -33.54 -52.32 33.42
CA ILE A 59 -34.70 -52.47 32.51
C ILE A 59 -34.56 -51.61 31.26
N ILE A 60 -34.01 -50.43 31.41
CA ILE A 60 -33.70 -49.55 30.28
C ILE A 60 -32.19 -49.46 30.15
N LYS A 61 -31.68 -49.97 29.02
CA LYS A 61 -30.30 -49.62 28.63
C LYS A 61 -30.29 -48.14 28.32
N VAL A 62 -29.33 -47.43 28.90
CA VAL A 62 -29.09 -46.01 28.59
C VAL A 62 -29.14 -45.88 27.07
N LYS A 63 -30.21 -45.23 26.58
CA LYS A 63 -30.32 -44.89 25.17
C LYS A 63 -29.19 -43.89 24.94
N VAL A 64 -28.11 -44.37 24.28
CA VAL A 64 -27.02 -43.48 23.92
C VAL A 64 -27.65 -42.27 23.25
N ALA A 65 -27.68 -41.18 23.98
CA ALA A 65 -28.23 -39.93 23.47
C ALA A 65 -27.65 -39.76 22.04
N ASN A 66 -28.47 -39.30 21.11
CA ASN A 66 -28.01 -39.00 19.75
C ASN A 66 -26.75 -38.15 19.86
N THR A 67 -25.59 -38.81 19.85
CA THR A 67 -24.30 -38.12 19.97
C THR A 67 -24.03 -37.49 18.64
N VAL A 68 -23.81 -36.17 18.66
CA VAL A 68 -23.41 -35.43 17.44
C VAL A 68 -21.98 -35.88 17.09
N LEU A 69 -21.78 -36.28 15.85
CA LEU A 69 -20.47 -36.64 15.35
C LEU A 69 -19.68 -35.36 15.02
N VAL A 70 -18.51 -35.23 15.65
CA VAL A 70 -17.64 -34.06 15.48
C VAL A 70 -16.21 -34.49 15.17
N THR A 71 -15.47 -33.64 14.46
CA THR A 71 -14.01 -33.70 14.41
C THR A 71 -13.42 -32.67 15.36
N GLU A 72 -12.21 -32.91 15.83
CA GLU A 72 -11.54 -32.05 16.81
C GLU A 72 -10.43 -31.22 16.15
N LEU A 73 -10.22 -30.00 16.67
CA LEU A 73 -9.10 -29.15 16.38
C LEU A 73 -8.39 -28.78 17.68
N ASN A 74 -7.15 -29.20 17.83
CA ASN A 74 -6.35 -28.84 18.99
C ASN A 74 -5.72 -27.47 18.79
N MET A 75 -5.93 -26.59 19.76
CA MET A 75 -5.42 -25.21 19.74
C MET A 75 -3.94 -25.19 20.07
N LYS A 76 -3.12 -24.85 19.11
CA LYS A 76 -1.68 -24.68 19.25
C LYS A 76 -1.29 -23.27 18.82
N PRO A 77 -0.36 -22.63 19.55
CA PRO A 77 0.23 -21.38 19.09
C PRO A 77 0.92 -21.61 17.75
N GLN A 78 0.69 -20.69 16.80
CA GLN A 78 1.32 -20.72 15.50
C GLN A 78 1.47 -19.30 14.95
N PRO A 79 2.47 -19.05 14.06
CA PRO A 79 2.64 -17.76 13.44
C PRO A 79 1.40 -17.32 12.65
N PHE A 80 1.00 -16.09 12.83
CA PHE A 80 -0.10 -15.47 12.12
C PHE A 80 0.33 -14.12 11.54
N ASP A 81 0.21 -14.00 10.22
CA ASP A 81 0.49 -12.79 9.46
C ASP A 81 -0.79 -12.25 8.85
N HIS A 82 -1.12 -11.01 9.14
CA HIS A 82 -2.10 -10.28 8.36
C HIS A 82 -1.37 -9.47 7.31
N LYS A 83 -1.79 -9.59 6.06
CA LYS A 83 -1.18 -8.88 4.93
C LYS A 83 -2.21 -8.01 4.25
N ILE A 84 -1.76 -6.88 3.75
CA ILE A 84 -2.57 -5.98 2.92
C ILE A 84 -1.96 -5.87 1.53
N ASP A 85 -2.83 -5.70 0.55
CA ASP A 85 -2.44 -5.45 -0.84
C ASP A 85 -2.52 -3.95 -1.13
N VAL A 86 -1.39 -3.36 -1.49
CA VAL A 86 -1.29 -1.96 -1.86
C VAL A 86 -0.82 -1.84 -3.30
N ARG A 87 -1.54 -1.07 -4.11
CA ARG A 87 -1.11 -0.77 -5.47
C ARG A 87 0.00 0.27 -5.47
N GLY A 88 1.07 -0.05 -6.17
CA GLY A 88 2.19 0.84 -6.41
C GLY A 88 2.52 0.94 -7.89
N ALA A 89 3.48 1.76 -8.20
CA ALA A 89 4.04 1.90 -9.53
C ALA A 89 5.56 1.92 -9.48
N VAL A 90 6.19 1.33 -10.49
CA VAL A 90 7.62 1.47 -10.69
C VAL A 90 7.95 2.92 -11.04
N SER A 91 8.88 3.51 -10.33
CA SER A 91 9.37 4.86 -10.56
C SER A 91 10.88 4.83 -10.85
N SER A 92 11.38 5.86 -11.50
CA SER A 92 12.81 6.06 -11.70
C SER A 92 13.26 7.31 -10.94
N ARG A 93 14.36 7.23 -10.19
CA ARG A 93 14.95 8.40 -9.50
C ARG A 93 15.45 9.45 -10.47
N LYS A 94 15.81 9.03 -11.71
CA LYS A 94 16.29 9.91 -12.78
C LYS A 94 15.35 9.80 -13.98
N ASN A 95 14.32 10.63 -13.98
CA ASN A 95 13.40 10.87 -15.10
C ASN A 95 13.40 12.38 -15.36
N VAL A 96 14.15 12.82 -16.34
CA VAL A 96 14.40 14.24 -16.60
C VAL A 96 13.99 14.61 -18.02
N ILE A 97 13.30 15.73 -18.14
CA ILE A 97 13.04 16.38 -19.40
C ILE A 97 14.25 17.27 -19.70
N VAL A 98 14.96 16.95 -20.78
CA VAL A 98 16.05 17.77 -21.31
C VAL A 98 15.44 18.83 -22.20
N SER A 99 15.57 20.10 -21.79
CA SER A 99 15.01 21.26 -22.51
C SER A 99 16.10 22.03 -23.24
N ALA A 100 15.71 22.82 -24.24
CA ALA A 100 16.61 23.74 -24.91
C ALA A 100 17.14 24.80 -23.94
N GLU A 101 18.44 25.10 -24.00
CA GLU A 101 19.08 26.18 -23.24
C GLU A 101 19.23 27.46 -24.07
N ALA A 102 19.25 27.33 -25.40
CA ALA A 102 19.38 28.44 -26.34
C ALA A 102 18.22 28.46 -27.33
N MET A 103 17.99 29.62 -27.94
CA MET A 103 17.06 29.77 -29.04
C MET A 103 17.76 29.47 -30.36
N GLY A 104 17.20 28.58 -31.19
CA GLY A 104 17.72 28.25 -32.49
C GLY A 104 16.91 27.19 -33.21
N LYS A 105 17.06 27.10 -34.54
CA LYS A 105 16.42 26.05 -35.32
C LYS A 105 17.11 24.71 -35.02
N ILE A 106 16.35 23.62 -34.85
CA ILE A 106 16.89 22.27 -34.69
C ILE A 106 17.51 21.85 -36.03
N GLN A 107 18.83 21.76 -36.05
CA GLN A 107 19.59 21.39 -37.24
C GLN A 107 19.63 19.88 -37.43
N SER A 108 19.85 19.13 -36.33
CA SER A 108 19.98 17.67 -36.36
C SER A 108 19.52 17.05 -35.04
N ILE A 109 18.92 15.87 -35.15
CA ILE A 109 18.58 14.97 -34.01
C ILE A 109 19.34 13.67 -34.25
N TYR A 110 20.14 13.24 -33.25
CA TYR A 110 21.05 12.09 -33.36
C TYR A 110 20.54 10.84 -32.67
N VAL A 111 19.36 10.91 -32.04
CA VAL A 111 18.77 9.83 -31.27
C VAL A 111 17.31 9.65 -31.64
N LYS A 112 16.78 8.47 -31.27
CA LYS A 112 15.37 8.12 -31.45
C LYS A 112 14.78 7.54 -30.16
N GLU A 113 13.47 7.51 -30.04
CA GLU A 113 12.77 6.86 -28.93
C GLU A 113 13.22 5.41 -28.77
N GLY A 114 13.32 4.96 -27.49
CA GLY A 114 13.81 3.63 -27.13
C GLY A 114 15.33 3.45 -27.18
N GLN A 115 16.10 4.46 -27.67
CA GLN A 115 17.54 4.34 -27.78
C GLN A 115 18.26 4.52 -26.44
N LYS A 116 19.18 3.63 -26.11
CA LYS A 116 20.10 3.77 -24.98
C LYS A 116 21.13 4.85 -25.25
N VAL A 117 21.34 5.72 -24.29
CA VAL A 117 22.31 6.82 -24.34
C VAL A 117 23.16 6.81 -23.06
N SER A 118 24.43 7.19 -23.23
CA SER A 118 25.36 7.42 -22.13
C SER A 118 25.42 8.90 -21.78
N ARG A 119 25.77 9.23 -20.54
CA ARG A 119 26.02 10.63 -20.13
C ARG A 119 26.97 11.33 -21.10
N GLY A 120 26.63 12.56 -21.49
CA GLY A 120 27.40 13.38 -22.42
C GLY A 120 27.22 13.02 -23.89
N LYS A 121 26.37 12.05 -24.26
CA LYS A 121 26.04 11.77 -25.66
C LYS A 121 25.27 12.95 -26.24
N LEU A 122 25.67 13.42 -27.42
CA LEU A 122 24.95 14.46 -28.17
C LEU A 122 23.59 13.90 -28.63
N LEU A 123 22.50 14.57 -28.27
CA LEU A 123 21.13 14.21 -28.62
C LEU A 123 20.61 15.02 -29.80
N ALA A 124 20.84 16.33 -29.77
CA ALA A 124 20.49 17.25 -30.85
C ALA A 124 21.47 18.39 -30.93
N GLN A 125 21.47 19.04 -32.08
CA GLN A 125 22.22 20.25 -32.36
C GLN A 125 21.28 21.33 -32.89
N LEU A 126 21.35 22.52 -32.29
CA LEU A 126 20.69 23.72 -32.78
C LEU A 126 21.63 24.46 -33.75
N ASP A 127 21.04 25.22 -34.62
CA ASP A 127 21.78 26.12 -35.54
C ASP A 127 22.48 27.22 -34.75
N ALA A 128 23.79 27.28 -34.87
CA ALA A 128 24.65 28.23 -34.18
C ALA A 128 25.64 28.92 -35.16
N ASP A 129 25.29 29.02 -36.43
CA ASP A 129 26.22 29.51 -37.45
C ASP A 129 26.68 30.95 -37.19
N VAL A 130 25.76 31.81 -36.76
CA VAL A 130 26.09 33.22 -36.36
C VAL A 130 27.12 33.22 -35.21
N LEU A 131 26.94 32.36 -34.23
CA LEU A 131 27.83 32.28 -33.08
C LEU A 131 29.19 31.66 -33.45
N ARG A 132 29.19 30.66 -34.34
CA ARG A 132 30.45 30.09 -34.90
C ARG A 132 31.26 31.14 -35.63
N ASN A 133 30.62 31.98 -36.46
CA ASN A 133 31.29 33.09 -37.16
C ASN A 133 31.86 34.12 -36.16
N SER A 134 31.11 34.47 -35.11
CA SER A 134 31.61 35.34 -34.03
C SER A 134 32.81 34.77 -33.29
N ILE A 135 32.81 33.47 -33.05
CA ILE A 135 33.97 32.77 -32.48
C ILE A 135 35.19 32.80 -33.39
N LEU A 136 35.00 32.64 -34.70
CA LEU A 136 36.08 32.71 -35.66
C LEU A 136 36.69 34.13 -35.70
N GLU A 137 35.84 35.14 -35.70
CA GLU A 137 36.29 36.56 -35.66
C GLU A 137 37.14 36.84 -34.41
N VAL A 138 36.61 36.50 -33.19
CA VAL A 138 37.35 36.74 -31.96
C VAL A 138 38.63 35.92 -31.90
N LYS A 139 38.63 34.69 -32.46
CA LYS A 139 39.84 33.85 -32.57
C LYS A 139 40.91 34.52 -33.40
N THR A 140 40.57 35.12 -34.54
CA THR A 140 41.52 35.89 -35.41
C THR A 140 42.06 37.13 -34.69
N GLN A 141 41.19 37.87 -33.97
CA GLN A 141 41.61 39.02 -33.16
C GLN A 141 42.56 38.59 -32.01
N LEU A 142 42.29 37.46 -31.36
CA LEU A 142 43.13 36.91 -30.31
C LEU A 142 44.53 36.49 -30.84
N GLU A 143 44.61 35.91 -32.03
CA GLU A 143 45.86 35.53 -32.65
C GLU A 143 46.76 36.75 -32.87
N LEU A 144 46.18 37.85 -33.39
CA LEU A 144 46.93 39.10 -33.56
C LEU A 144 47.33 39.68 -32.19
N ALA A 145 46.42 39.74 -31.19
CA ALA A 145 46.71 40.26 -29.85
C ALA A 145 47.81 39.41 -29.15
N THR A 146 47.80 38.08 -29.35
CA THR A 146 48.81 37.19 -28.83
C THR A 146 50.21 37.49 -29.45
N THR A 147 50.23 37.69 -30.75
CA THR A 147 51.49 38.05 -31.47
C THR A 147 52.05 39.41 -30.99
N ILE A 148 51.19 40.40 -30.76
CA ILE A 148 51.59 41.71 -30.22
C ILE A 148 52.10 41.57 -28.78
N TYR A 149 51.37 40.82 -27.94
CA TYR A 149 51.76 40.56 -26.57
C TYR A 149 53.13 39.84 -26.48
N ASP A 150 53.35 38.80 -27.24
CA ASP A 150 54.62 38.04 -27.25
C ASP A 150 55.80 38.95 -27.65
N ARG A 151 55.61 39.83 -28.61
CA ARG A 151 56.63 40.84 -29.01
C ARG A 151 56.87 41.85 -27.87
N GLN A 152 55.83 42.40 -27.27
CA GLN A 152 55.97 43.37 -26.16
C GLN A 152 56.58 42.73 -24.93
N ALA A 153 56.23 41.49 -24.62
CA ALA A 153 56.82 40.72 -23.52
C ALA A 153 58.33 40.51 -23.73
N SER A 154 58.75 40.09 -24.96
CA SER A 154 60.16 39.91 -25.31
C SER A 154 60.97 41.23 -25.28
N LEU A 155 60.40 42.36 -25.70
CA LEU A 155 61.03 43.68 -25.59
C LEU A 155 61.13 44.11 -24.12
N TRP A 156 60.08 43.92 -23.33
CA TRP A 156 60.05 44.23 -21.89
C TRP A 156 61.10 43.42 -21.10
N GLU A 157 61.27 42.14 -21.36
CA GLU A 157 62.34 41.29 -20.81
C GLU A 157 63.74 41.82 -21.10
N GLN A 158 63.89 42.51 -22.23
CA GLN A 158 65.15 43.17 -22.63
C GLN A 158 65.30 44.61 -22.10
N ASN A 159 64.34 45.07 -21.24
CA ASN A 159 64.23 46.44 -20.75
C ASN A 159 63.99 47.47 -21.85
N ILE A 160 63.38 47.12 -22.96
CA ILE A 160 63.06 47.97 -24.09
C ILE A 160 61.53 48.27 -24.08
N GLY A 161 61.16 49.55 -24.11
CA GLY A 161 59.77 49.99 -24.06
C GLY A 161 59.29 50.40 -22.68
N THR A 162 57.96 50.61 -22.56
CA THR A 162 57.29 51.00 -21.30
C THR A 162 56.46 49.89 -20.73
N GLU A 163 56.42 49.82 -19.40
CA GLU A 163 55.52 48.86 -18.67
C GLU A 163 54.07 48.98 -19.14
N VAL A 164 53.61 50.19 -19.39
CA VAL A 164 52.25 50.48 -19.86
C VAL A 164 51.95 49.76 -21.16
N GLN A 165 52.88 49.79 -22.14
CA GLN A 165 52.72 49.06 -23.43
C GLN A 165 52.64 47.55 -23.25
N TYR A 166 53.49 46.99 -22.37
CA TYR A 166 53.42 45.57 -22.03
C TYR A 166 52.08 45.19 -21.38
N LEU A 167 51.65 45.97 -20.37
CA LEU A 167 50.40 45.74 -19.64
C LEU A 167 49.16 45.92 -20.53
N GLN A 168 49.19 46.87 -21.47
CA GLN A 168 48.12 47.06 -22.45
C GLN A 168 48.00 45.86 -23.39
N ALA A 169 49.15 45.35 -23.93
CA ALA A 169 49.16 44.19 -24.80
C ALA A 169 48.69 42.93 -24.07
N LYS A 170 49.10 42.75 -22.81
CA LYS A 170 48.66 41.64 -21.93
C LYS A 170 47.17 41.71 -21.69
N ASN A 171 46.66 42.84 -21.27
CA ASN A 171 45.24 43.05 -20.97
C ASN A 171 44.37 42.80 -22.20
N ASN A 172 44.77 43.28 -23.39
CA ASN A 172 44.04 43.05 -24.62
C ASN A 172 43.95 41.55 -24.98
N LYS A 173 45.10 40.82 -24.90
CA LYS A 173 45.11 39.37 -25.07
C LYS A 173 44.16 38.64 -24.11
N GLU A 174 44.29 38.89 -22.78
CA GLU A 174 43.46 38.29 -21.73
C GLU A 174 41.95 38.62 -21.90
N SER A 175 41.62 39.85 -22.32
CA SER A 175 40.24 40.23 -22.61
C SER A 175 39.63 39.41 -23.76
N LEU A 176 40.39 39.23 -24.83
CA LEU A 176 39.96 38.40 -26.00
C LEU A 176 39.90 36.92 -25.67
N GLU A 177 40.82 36.39 -24.81
CA GLU A 177 40.73 35.01 -24.31
C GLU A 177 39.43 34.79 -23.51
N ASN A 178 39.10 35.73 -22.59
CA ASN A 178 37.88 35.67 -21.81
C ASN A 178 36.64 35.76 -22.69
N LYS A 179 36.63 36.66 -23.69
CA LYS A 179 35.55 36.77 -24.68
C LYS A 179 35.36 35.47 -25.47
N LEU A 180 36.47 34.88 -25.96
CA LEU A 180 36.42 33.57 -26.65
C LEU A 180 35.88 32.46 -25.77
N LYS A 181 36.28 32.41 -24.50
CA LYS A 181 35.78 31.45 -23.52
C LYS A 181 34.26 31.61 -23.32
N THR A 182 33.77 32.84 -23.19
CA THR A 182 32.31 33.12 -23.06
C THR A 182 31.53 32.65 -24.28
N LEU A 183 32.01 32.97 -25.50
CA LEU A 183 31.34 32.55 -26.74
C LEU A 183 31.36 31.02 -26.92
N LYS A 184 32.43 30.32 -26.50
CA LYS A 184 32.46 28.87 -26.49
C LYS A 184 31.48 28.25 -25.52
N SER A 185 31.30 28.84 -24.34
CA SER A 185 30.29 28.42 -23.36
C SER A 185 28.86 28.62 -23.91
N GLN A 186 28.62 29.74 -24.60
CA GLN A 186 27.34 29.96 -25.29
C GLN A 186 27.11 28.94 -26.41
N LEU A 187 28.15 28.62 -27.21
CA LEU A 187 28.07 27.59 -28.26
C LEU A 187 27.71 26.22 -27.72
N ASN A 188 28.17 25.89 -26.50
CA ASN A 188 27.85 24.63 -25.88
C ASN A 188 26.35 24.49 -25.58
N GLN A 189 25.62 25.58 -25.34
CA GLN A 189 24.17 25.60 -25.10
C GLN A 189 23.35 25.23 -26.35
N TYR A 190 23.97 25.29 -27.56
CA TYR A 190 23.34 24.88 -28.80
C TYR A 190 23.49 23.36 -29.07
N ASN A 191 24.27 22.68 -28.25
CA ASN A 191 24.42 21.23 -28.30
C ASN A 191 23.68 20.62 -27.08
N VAL A 192 22.71 19.79 -27.35
CA VAL A 192 21.89 19.17 -26.31
C VAL A 192 22.47 17.80 -25.99
N TYR A 193 22.85 17.59 -24.73
CA TYR A 193 23.52 16.36 -24.28
C TYR A 193 22.67 15.59 -23.28
N ALA A 194 22.87 14.25 -23.22
CA ALA A 194 22.28 13.42 -22.19
C ALA A 194 22.92 13.71 -20.82
N PRO A 195 22.12 14.03 -19.79
CA PRO A 195 22.63 14.38 -18.46
C PRO A 195 23.15 13.16 -17.67
N PHE A 196 22.67 11.95 -17.99
CA PHE A 196 23.03 10.69 -17.35
C PHE A 196 22.82 9.50 -18.31
N ASP A 197 23.27 8.30 -17.90
CA ASP A 197 23.03 7.05 -18.63
C ASP A 197 21.57 6.64 -18.54
N GLY A 198 20.90 6.47 -19.67
CA GLY A 198 19.47 6.17 -19.69
C GLY A 198 18.98 5.71 -21.06
N VAL A 199 17.66 5.78 -21.21
CA VAL A 199 16.95 5.54 -22.47
C VAL A 199 16.15 6.78 -22.81
N ILE A 200 16.13 7.13 -24.10
CA ILE A 200 15.25 8.17 -24.63
C ILE A 200 13.81 7.63 -24.60
N ASP A 201 12.97 8.23 -23.79
CA ASP A 201 11.57 7.83 -23.65
C ASP A 201 10.68 8.52 -24.69
N ASP A 202 10.94 9.82 -24.93
CA ASP A 202 10.12 10.65 -25.81
C ASP A 202 10.98 11.70 -26.54
N VAL A 203 10.63 11.98 -27.79
CA VAL A 203 11.26 12.98 -28.65
C VAL A 203 10.17 13.84 -29.32
N PRO A 204 9.59 14.81 -28.57
CA PRO A 204 8.45 15.60 -29.04
C PRO A 204 8.77 16.61 -30.15
N VAL A 205 10.03 16.69 -30.59
CA VAL A 205 10.51 17.70 -31.53
C VAL A 205 11.03 17.11 -32.83
N ARG A 206 11.06 17.95 -33.89
CA ARG A 206 11.51 17.54 -35.24
C ARG A 206 12.58 18.46 -35.74
N VAL A 207 13.42 17.93 -36.64
CA VAL A 207 14.42 18.73 -37.39
C VAL A 207 13.70 19.82 -38.18
N GLY A 208 14.20 21.04 -38.05
CA GLY A 208 13.63 22.22 -38.70
C GLY A 208 12.73 23.06 -37.80
N GLU A 209 12.29 22.55 -36.66
CA GLU A 209 11.52 23.33 -35.68
C GLU A 209 12.40 24.35 -34.94
N MET A 210 11.77 25.43 -34.47
CA MET A 210 12.43 26.46 -33.69
C MET A 210 12.37 26.11 -32.21
N ALA A 211 13.51 25.86 -31.58
CA ALA A 211 13.63 25.66 -30.14
C ALA A 211 13.76 27.01 -29.42
N GLN A 212 13.15 27.11 -28.23
CA GLN A 212 13.26 28.24 -27.32
C GLN A 212 13.73 27.77 -25.93
N PRO A 213 14.43 28.60 -25.15
CA PRO A 213 14.85 28.26 -23.80
C PRO A 213 13.69 27.74 -22.95
N GLY A 214 13.89 26.58 -22.30
CA GLY A 214 12.87 25.89 -21.54
C GLY A 214 11.96 24.94 -22.34
N MET A 215 11.99 24.96 -23.67
CA MET A 215 11.21 24.04 -24.51
C MET A 215 11.68 22.59 -24.33
N PRO A 216 10.79 21.63 -24.01
CA PRO A 216 11.12 20.20 -23.90
C PRO A 216 11.61 19.66 -25.24
N LEU A 217 12.78 19.02 -25.24
CA LEU A 217 13.36 18.39 -26.45
C LEU A 217 13.40 16.87 -26.34
N PHE A 218 13.76 16.35 -25.17
CA PHE A 218 13.88 14.91 -24.92
C PHE A 218 13.44 14.57 -23.51
N ARG A 219 12.87 13.38 -23.34
CA ARG A 219 12.72 12.76 -22.03
C ARG A 219 13.75 11.63 -21.90
N VAL A 220 14.62 11.72 -20.90
CA VAL A 220 15.63 10.71 -20.61
C VAL A 220 15.30 10.04 -19.28
N VAL A 221 15.22 8.70 -19.29
CA VAL A 221 14.84 7.91 -18.12
C VAL A 221 15.94 6.91 -17.82
N SER A 222 16.40 6.87 -16.56
CA SER A 222 17.37 5.87 -16.11
C SER A 222 16.65 4.56 -15.74
N GLN A 223 17.16 3.45 -16.28
CA GLN A 223 16.69 2.11 -15.93
C GLN A 223 17.48 1.48 -14.77
N ARG A 224 18.53 2.12 -14.29
CA ARG A 224 19.39 1.57 -13.23
C ARG A 224 18.94 1.93 -11.83
N GLU A 225 18.24 3.04 -11.66
CA GLU A 225 17.83 3.57 -10.36
C GLU A 225 16.30 3.58 -10.25
N MET A 226 15.72 2.41 -10.50
CA MET A 226 14.26 2.24 -10.34
C MET A 226 13.94 1.77 -8.92
N TYR A 227 12.79 2.17 -8.45
CA TYR A 227 12.19 1.78 -7.19
C TYR A 227 10.68 1.68 -7.38
N ILE A 228 9.98 1.11 -6.41
CA ILE A 228 8.53 1.05 -6.42
C ILE A 228 8.02 2.08 -5.42
N SER A 229 7.11 2.93 -5.86
CA SER A 229 6.43 3.91 -5.03
C SER A 229 4.98 3.49 -4.85
N ALA A 230 4.51 3.47 -3.62
CA ALA A 230 3.13 3.17 -3.28
C ALA A 230 2.60 4.14 -2.23
N ASP A 231 1.33 4.50 -2.36
CA ASP A 231 0.63 5.36 -1.41
C ASP A 231 -0.22 4.48 -0.49
N VAL A 232 0.08 4.51 0.80
CA VAL A 232 -0.57 3.72 1.85
C VAL A 232 -1.45 4.61 2.69
N SER A 233 -2.66 4.12 3.05
CA SER A 233 -3.60 4.86 3.89
C SER A 233 -3.01 5.19 5.28
N GLU A 234 -3.31 6.37 5.81
CA GLU A 234 -2.93 6.80 7.16
C GLU A 234 -3.42 5.86 8.28
N ALA A 235 -4.44 5.04 8.00
CA ALA A 235 -4.91 4.00 8.92
C ALA A 235 -3.84 2.96 9.30
N PHE A 236 -2.81 2.81 8.47
CA PHE A 236 -1.69 1.91 8.69
C PHE A 236 -0.42 2.63 9.19
N LEU A 237 -0.56 3.88 9.65
CA LEU A 237 0.58 4.64 10.16
C LEU A 237 1.26 3.89 11.31
N GLY A 238 2.59 3.82 11.27
CA GLY A 238 3.41 3.14 12.28
C GLY A 238 3.46 1.61 12.16
N ARG A 239 2.75 1.00 11.18
CA ARG A 239 2.77 -0.46 10.97
C ARG A 239 3.90 -0.93 10.04
N PHE A 240 4.47 -0.04 9.27
CA PHE A 240 5.54 -0.34 8.32
C PHE A 240 6.84 0.33 8.71
N THR A 241 7.94 -0.40 8.56
CA THR A 241 9.29 0.07 8.89
C THR A 241 10.27 -0.20 7.75
N GLU A 242 11.33 0.61 7.70
CA GLU A 242 12.44 0.38 6.77
C GLU A 242 13.07 -1.00 7.03
N GLY A 243 13.44 -1.70 5.95
CA GLY A 243 14.00 -3.05 6.00
C GLY A 243 12.97 -4.17 6.06
N GLN A 244 11.68 -3.88 6.27
CA GLN A 244 10.63 -4.88 6.28
C GLN A 244 10.49 -5.54 4.90
N LYS A 245 10.33 -6.87 4.89
CA LYS A 245 10.13 -7.66 3.66
C LYS A 245 8.76 -7.40 3.05
N VAL A 246 8.72 -7.33 1.73
CA VAL A 246 7.53 -7.09 0.92
C VAL A 246 7.54 -8.02 -0.27
N GLU A 247 6.42 -8.65 -0.56
CA GLU A 247 6.21 -9.39 -1.80
C GLU A 247 5.67 -8.42 -2.87
N VAL A 248 6.36 -8.33 -3.99
CA VAL A 248 6.00 -7.47 -5.12
C VAL A 248 5.47 -8.33 -6.24
N TYR A 249 4.19 -8.23 -6.53
CA TYR A 249 3.55 -8.91 -7.64
C TYR A 249 3.45 -7.99 -8.85
N PHE A 250 3.87 -8.48 -10.00
CA PHE A 250 3.81 -7.81 -11.31
C PHE A 250 2.69 -8.41 -12.14
N PRO A 251 1.47 -7.85 -12.16
CA PRO A 251 0.32 -8.44 -12.83
C PRO A 251 0.53 -8.66 -14.34
N SER A 252 1.28 -7.75 -14.99
CA SER A 252 1.56 -7.83 -16.43
C SER A 252 2.48 -8.99 -16.85
N MET A 253 3.21 -9.56 -15.88
CA MET A 253 4.19 -10.64 -16.12
C MET A 253 3.84 -11.91 -15.35
N ASP A 254 2.83 -11.88 -14.48
CA ASP A 254 2.46 -12.94 -13.55
C ASP A 254 3.67 -13.42 -12.73
N LYS A 255 4.45 -12.46 -12.22
CA LYS A 255 5.69 -12.71 -11.44
C LYS A 255 5.61 -12.05 -10.08
N THR A 256 6.05 -12.77 -9.07
CA THR A 256 6.24 -12.26 -7.70
C THR A 256 7.71 -12.26 -7.36
N VAL A 257 8.19 -11.18 -6.77
CA VAL A 257 9.57 -11.05 -6.28
C VAL A 257 9.58 -10.56 -4.85
N LEU A 258 10.52 -11.03 -4.06
CA LEU A 258 10.74 -10.53 -2.71
C LEU A 258 11.59 -9.28 -2.75
N SER A 259 11.21 -8.30 -1.97
CA SER A 259 11.89 -7.04 -1.82
C SER A 259 11.82 -6.53 -0.37
N VAL A 260 12.28 -5.30 -0.13
CA VAL A 260 12.26 -4.65 1.18
C VAL A 260 11.81 -3.20 1.06
N ILE A 261 11.17 -2.70 2.10
CA ILE A 261 10.85 -1.29 2.25
C ILE A 261 12.16 -0.52 2.39
N GLN A 262 12.40 0.42 1.52
CA GLN A 262 13.61 1.26 1.51
C GLN A 262 13.40 2.55 2.30
N ALA A 263 12.20 3.10 2.26
CA ALA A 263 11.85 4.30 3.00
C ALA A 263 10.34 4.37 3.27
N VAL A 264 9.97 4.97 4.39
CA VAL A 264 8.58 5.30 4.74
C VAL A 264 8.47 6.83 4.84
N GLY A 265 7.59 7.41 4.03
CA GLY A 265 7.36 8.85 3.98
C GLY A 265 6.84 9.40 5.31
N GLN A 266 7.38 10.54 5.71
CA GLN A 266 7.03 11.20 6.97
C GLN A 266 5.86 12.19 6.83
N VAL A 267 5.38 12.41 5.61
CA VAL A 267 4.34 13.41 5.32
C VAL A 267 3.10 12.70 4.78
N ILE A 268 1.96 13.02 5.38
CA ILE A 268 0.65 12.58 4.88
C ILE A 268 0.16 13.56 3.83
N LYS A 269 -0.17 13.05 2.64
CA LYS A 269 -0.79 13.81 1.56
C LYS A 269 -2.21 14.20 1.96
N LYS A 270 -2.53 15.49 1.95
CA LYS A 270 -3.83 16.00 2.40
C LYS A 270 -4.99 15.58 1.48
N GLU A 271 -4.69 15.40 0.20
CA GLU A 271 -5.65 15.14 -0.87
C GLU A 271 -6.32 13.76 -0.72
N ASN A 272 -5.57 12.76 -0.30
CA ASN A 272 -6.04 11.36 -0.27
C ASN A 272 -5.76 10.64 1.07
N ARG A 273 -5.22 11.35 2.07
CA ARG A 273 -4.90 10.79 3.39
C ARG A 273 -4.00 9.55 3.30
N THR A 274 -2.93 9.65 2.49
CA THR A 274 -1.94 8.59 2.33
C THR A 274 -0.54 9.10 2.67
N PHE A 275 0.34 8.18 3.03
CA PHE A 275 1.78 8.40 3.07
C PHE A 275 2.47 7.52 2.05
N ASN A 276 3.60 7.97 1.53
CA ASN A 276 4.34 7.24 0.51
C ASN A 276 5.26 6.18 1.14
N ILE A 277 5.32 5.01 0.53
CA ILE A 277 6.32 3.98 0.83
C ILE A 277 7.14 3.74 -0.44
N GLU A 278 8.46 3.72 -0.28
CA GLU A 278 9.39 3.31 -1.31
C GLU A 278 9.89 1.90 -1.03
N VAL A 279 9.72 1.03 -2.02
CA VAL A 279 10.21 -0.35 -1.98
C VAL A 279 11.32 -0.50 -3.01
N SER A 280 12.40 -1.15 -2.65
CA SER A 280 13.51 -1.39 -3.58
C SER A 280 13.05 -2.28 -4.74
N LEU A 281 13.56 -2.01 -5.95
CA LEU A 281 13.34 -2.91 -7.08
C LEU A 281 14.58 -3.80 -7.22
N PRO A 282 14.50 -5.11 -6.87
CA PRO A 282 15.63 -6.01 -7.06
C PRO A 282 15.92 -6.23 -8.54
N ARG A 283 17.07 -6.77 -8.85
CA ARG A 283 17.36 -7.20 -10.22
C ARG A 283 16.46 -8.37 -10.59
N VAL A 284 15.71 -8.20 -11.66
CA VAL A 284 14.79 -9.20 -12.21
C VAL A 284 15.22 -9.61 -13.62
N ASP A 285 14.83 -10.79 -14.02
CA ASP A 285 15.15 -11.40 -15.32
C ASP A 285 14.15 -11.04 -16.44
N PHE A 286 13.18 -10.18 -16.13
CA PHE A 286 12.15 -9.72 -17.05
C PHE A 286 12.18 -8.19 -17.21
N PRO A 287 11.65 -7.66 -18.32
CA PRO A 287 11.67 -6.21 -18.56
C PRO A 287 10.70 -5.48 -17.62
N VAL A 288 11.22 -4.48 -16.91
CA VAL A 288 10.43 -3.57 -16.08
C VAL A 288 10.53 -2.16 -16.64
N LYS A 289 9.41 -1.47 -16.70
CA LYS A 289 9.32 -0.10 -17.20
C LYS A 289 8.82 0.85 -16.13
N PRO A 290 9.25 2.11 -16.13
CA PRO A 290 8.62 3.15 -15.30
C PRO A 290 7.11 3.23 -15.55
N ASN A 291 6.36 3.63 -14.52
CA ASN A 291 4.90 3.68 -14.47
C ASN A 291 4.19 2.30 -14.59
N GLN A 292 4.93 1.20 -14.60
CA GLN A 292 4.34 -0.13 -14.53
C GLN A 292 3.70 -0.34 -13.17
N VAL A 293 2.41 -0.76 -13.18
CA VAL A 293 1.66 -1.04 -11.95
C VAL A 293 2.12 -2.35 -11.34
N VAL A 294 2.28 -2.35 -10.02
CA VAL A 294 2.60 -3.51 -9.20
C VAL A 294 1.67 -3.57 -8.00
N VAL A 295 1.55 -4.74 -7.40
CA VAL A 295 0.85 -4.93 -6.14
C VAL A 295 1.87 -5.32 -5.07
N LEU A 296 1.90 -4.56 -3.99
CA LEU A 296 2.73 -4.80 -2.82
C LEU A 296 1.89 -5.56 -1.80
N ASN A 297 2.29 -6.79 -1.50
CA ASN A 297 1.70 -7.57 -0.42
C ASN A 297 2.57 -7.38 0.83
N MET A 298 2.06 -6.63 1.80
CA MET A 298 2.81 -6.16 2.96
C MET A 298 2.17 -6.65 4.25
N THR A 299 2.99 -7.20 5.16
CA THR A 299 2.54 -7.64 6.48
C THR A 299 2.37 -6.41 7.38
N ASP A 300 1.13 -6.12 7.80
CA ASP A 300 0.82 -5.01 8.71
C ASP A 300 0.60 -5.45 10.16
N TYR A 301 0.44 -6.75 10.39
CA TYR A 301 0.33 -7.35 11.71
C TYR A 301 1.00 -8.73 11.71
N HIS A 302 1.77 -9.03 12.74
CA HIS A 302 2.46 -10.30 12.95
C HIS A 302 2.39 -10.69 14.42
N ASN A 303 2.05 -11.98 14.66
CA ASN A 303 2.09 -12.59 15.99
C ASN A 303 2.65 -14.01 15.87
N GLU A 304 3.78 -14.29 16.51
CA GLU A 304 4.44 -15.60 16.43
C GLU A 304 3.70 -16.71 17.19
N GLU A 305 2.92 -16.35 18.22
CA GLU A 305 2.25 -17.27 19.13
C GLU A 305 0.72 -17.09 19.12
N ALA A 306 0.13 -16.82 17.96
CA ALA A 306 -1.31 -16.63 17.84
C ALA A 306 -2.08 -17.95 17.98
N LEU A 307 -3.19 -17.93 18.69
CA LEU A 307 -4.19 -18.99 18.62
C LEU A 307 -5.15 -18.70 17.47
N ILE A 308 -5.13 -19.55 16.45
CA ILE A 308 -5.86 -19.33 15.20
C ILE A 308 -7.02 -20.31 15.09
N VAL A 309 -8.21 -19.77 14.80
CA VAL A 309 -9.42 -20.54 14.57
C VAL A 309 -9.94 -20.26 13.17
N PRO A 310 -10.31 -21.26 12.37
CA PRO A 310 -11.05 -21.04 11.14
C PRO A 310 -12.29 -20.20 11.39
N THR A 311 -12.42 -19.07 10.69
CA THR A 311 -13.49 -18.06 10.92
C THR A 311 -14.90 -18.68 10.90
N LYS A 312 -15.11 -19.73 10.10
CA LYS A 312 -16.37 -20.48 10.02
C LYS A 312 -16.82 -21.13 11.33
N LEU A 313 -15.90 -21.39 12.26
CA LEU A 313 -16.20 -22.05 13.55
C LEU A 313 -16.70 -21.05 14.60
N ILE A 314 -16.43 -19.77 14.39
CA ILE A 314 -16.85 -18.71 15.31
C ILE A 314 -18.34 -18.45 15.10
N GLN A 315 -19.11 -18.67 16.16
CA GLN A 315 -20.53 -18.37 16.20
C GLN A 315 -20.76 -17.15 17.08
N THR A 316 -21.91 -16.50 16.91
CA THR A 316 -22.27 -15.32 17.70
C THR A 316 -23.69 -15.47 18.25
N ASP A 317 -23.85 -15.13 19.51
CA ASP A 317 -25.16 -15.02 20.15
C ASP A 317 -25.29 -13.65 20.89
N SER A 318 -26.33 -13.48 21.70
CA SER A 318 -26.57 -12.23 22.43
C SER A 318 -25.49 -11.88 23.46
N LYS A 319 -24.62 -12.83 23.83
CA LYS A 319 -23.53 -12.65 24.80
C LYS A 319 -22.18 -12.38 24.14
N GLY A 320 -22.03 -12.67 22.82
CA GLY A 320 -20.80 -12.45 22.07
C GLY A 320 -20.43 -13.58 21.14
N SER A 321 -19.17 -13.55 20.68
CA SER A 321 -18.61 -14.60 19.82
C SER A 321 -18.15 -15.79 20.65
N TYR A 322 -18.41 -17.01 20.19
CA TYR A 322 -18.04 -18.23 20.89
C TYR A 322 -17.65 -19.35 19.93
N VAL A 323 -16.97 -20.33 20.46
CA VAL A 323 -16.70 -21.65 19.82
C VAL A 323 -17.11 -22.76 20.76
N TYR A 324 -17.24 -23.99 20.25
CA TYR A 324 -17.50 -25.15 21.10
C TYR A 324 -16.19 -25.83 21.47
N GLU A 325 -15.84 -25.83 22.76
CA GLU A 325 -14.77 -26.60 23.36
C GLU A 325 -15.24 -28.03 23.63
N LEU A 326 -14.40 -29.00 23.33
CA LEU A 326 -14.63 -30.42 23.61
C LEU A 326 -13.94 -30.78 24.91
N VAL A 327 -14.72 -30.96 25.98
CA VAL A 327 -14.21 -31.33 27.30
C VAL A 327 -14.44 -32.82 27.53
N LYS A 328 -13.38 -33.55 27.76
CA LYS A 328 -13.43 -34.97 28.04
C LYS A 328 -13.70 -35.22 29.54
N ASN A 329 -14.84 -35.88 29.87
CA ASN A 329 -15.22 -36.30 31.21
C ASN A 329 -15.33 -37.81 31.25
N GLY A 330 -14.25 -38.52 31.72
CA GLY A 330 -14.19 -39.96 31.68
C GLY A 330 -14.34 -40.51 30.26
N ASP A 331 -15.34 -41.36 30.02
CA ASP A 331 -15.62 -41.97 28.72
C ASP A 331 -16.48 -41.08 27.79
N THR A 332 -16.97 -39.95 28.26
CA THR A 332 -17.84 -39.06 27.47
C THR A 332 -17.13 -37.75 27.17
N THR A 333 -17.33 -37.25 25.93
CA THR A 333 -16.88 -35.88 25.56
C THR A 333 -18.11 -34.99 25.45
N LYS A 334 -18.07 -33.81 26.09
CA LYS A 334 -19.13 -32.82 26.06
C LYS A 334 -18.68 -31.57 25.32
N ALA A 335 -19.57 -30.96 24.54
CA ALA A 335 -19.34 -29.72 23.87
C ALA A 335 -19.84 -28.55 24.74
N ASN A 336 -18.93 -27.66 25.13
CA ASN A 336 -19.25 -26.48 25.92
C ASN A 336 -18.99 -25.20 25.10
N LYS A 337 -19.90 -24.23 25.20
CA LYS A 337 -19.68 -22.90 24.64
C LYS A 337 -18.58 -22.19 25.41
N VAL A 338 -17.55 -21.77 24.73
CA VAL A 338 -16.49 -20.91 25.24
C VAL A 338 -16.55 -19.58 24.50
N TYR A 339 -16.83 -18.49 25.23
CA TYR A 339 -16.85 -17.17 24.66
C TYR A 339 -15.43 -16.69 24.42
N ILE A 340 -15.20 -16.16 23.22
CA ILE A 340 -13.89 -15.72 22.76
C ILE A 340 -13.90 -14.23 22.40
N SER A 341 -12.73 -13.65 22.45
CA SER A 341 -12.46 -12.32 21.89
C SER A 341 -11.73 -12.51 20.55
N PRO A 342 -12.43 -12.40 19.40
CA PRO A 342 -11.78 -12.48 18.11
C PRO A 342 -10.89 -11.26 17.88
N GLY A 343 -9.70 -11.48 17.34
CA GLY A 343 -8.75 -10.48 16.91
C GLY A 343 -8.81 -10.26 15.39
N VAL A 344 -7.63 -10.20 14.77
CA VAL A 344 -7.49 -9.99 13.33
C VAL A 344 -7.92 -11.22 12.55
N THR A 345 -8.62 -11.00 11.41
CA THR A 345 -9.05 -12.06 10.50
C THR A 345 -8.35 -11.91 9.16
N TYR A 346 -7.73 -12.99 8.68
CA TYR A 346 -7.08 -13.05 7.39
C TYR A 346 -7.16 -14.47 6.79
N ASN A 347 -7.39 -14.57 5.47
CA ASN A 347 -7.47 -15.86 4.75
C ASN A 347 -8.38 -16.91 5.42
N GLN A 348 -9.59 -16.50 5.84
CA GLN A 348 -10.57 -17.37 6.53
C GLN A 348 -10.10 -17.91 7.89
N GLN A 349 -9.06 -17.35 8.44
CA GLN A 349 -8.55 -17.62 9.78
C GLN A 349 -8.71 -16.38 10.64
N THR A 350 -9.10 -16.59 11.90
CA THR A 350 -9.25 -15.50 12.87
C THR A 350 -8.37 -15.80 14.08
N GLU A 351 -7.55 -14.84 14.46
CA GLU A 351 -6.83 -14.87 15.71
C GLU A 351 -7.80 -14.77 16.90
N VAL A 352 -7.57 -15.51 17.96
CA VAL A 352 -8.28 -15.43 19.21
C VAL A 352 -7.37 -14.81 20.25
N VAL A 353 -7.69 -13.57 20.65
CA VAL A 353 -6.89 -12.81 21.62
C VAL A 353 -7.30 -13.07 23.08
N GLY A 354 -8.40 -13.78 23.29
CA GLY A 354 -8.86 -14.14 24.63
C GLY A 354 -10.00 -15.17 24.60
N GLY A 355 -10.16 -15.89 25.72
CA GLY A 355 -11.21 -16.89 25.88
C GLY A 355 -10.79 -18.32 25.54
N LEU A 356 -9.68 -18.53 24.84
CA LEU A 356 -9.08 -19.84 24.59
C LEU A 356 -7.65 -19.89 25.09
N ALA A 357 -7.20 -21.09 25.47
CA ALA A 357 -5.83 -21.38 25.85
C ALA A 357 -5.20 -22.43 24.93
N ALA A 358 -3.87 -22.41 24.84
CA ALA A 358 -3.12 -23.45 24.18
C ALA A 358 -3.39 -24.83 24.80
N GLY A 359 -3.56 -25.85 23.97
CA GLY A 359 -3.89 -27.22 24.40
C GLY A 359 -5.37 -27.54 24.53
N GLN A 360 -6.26 -26.52 24.51
CA GLN A 360 -7.71 -26.77 24.44
C GLN A 360 -8.09 -27.36 23.08
N THR A 361 -9.13 -28.15 23.07
CA THR A 361 -9.65 -28.81 21.87
C THR A 361 -11.01 -28.25 21.53
N ILE A 362 -11.22 -27.80 20.31
CA ILE A 362 -12.50 -27.24 19.82
C ILE A 362 -13.11 -28.15 18.74
N ALA A 363 -14.41 -28.05 18.56
CA ALA A 363 -15.12 -28.73 17.48
C ALA A 363 -14.81 -28.10 16.13
N PHE A 364 -14.37 -28.91 15.15
CA PHE A 364 -14.03 -28.46 13.81
C PHE A 364 -15.12 -28.74 12.78
N GLU A 365 -15.65 -29.98 12.72
CA GLU A 365 -16.81 -30.36 11.92
C GLU A 365 -17.97 -30.74 12.84
N GLY A 366 -19.21 -30.70 12.35
CA GLY A 366 -20.40 -30.97 13.15
C GLY A 366 -20.77 -29.87 14.18
N TYR A 367 -20.01 -28.77 14.22
CA TYR A 367 -20.18 -27.70 15.22
C TYR A 367 -21.54 -26.98 15.12
N ARG A 368 -22.24 -27.04 13.98
CA ARG A 368 -23.56 -26.41 13.78
C ARG A 368 -24.69 -27.09 14.52
N ASP A 369 -24.53 -28.36 14.77
CA ASP A 369 -25.55 -29.19 15.43
C ASP A 369 -25.31 -29.28 16.93
N LEU A 370 -24.32 -28.52 17.45
CA LEU A 370 -23.97 -28.50 18.85
C LEU A 370 -24.81 -27.50 19.66
N ALA A 371 -25.12 -27.88 20.88
CA ALA A 371 -25.65 -27.02 21.92
C ALA A 371 -24.81 -27.16 23.21
N GLN A 372 -24.99 -26.27 24.16
CA GLN A 372 -24.27 -26.30 25.43
C GLN A 372 -24.49 -27.64 26.16
N GLY A 373 -23.41 -28.32 26.49
CA GLY A 373 -23.42 -29.57 27.28
C GLY A 373 -23.78 -30.83 26.49
N VAL A 374 -23.98 -30.76 25.19
CA VAL A 374 -24.29 -31.93 24.35
C VAL A 374 -23.13 -32.94 24.36
N ILE A 375 -23.45 -34.23 24.53
CA ILE A 375 -22.48 -35.33 24.40
C ILE A 375 -22.17 -35.55 22.93
N VAL A 376 -20.89 -35.61 22.60
CA VAL A 376 -20.39 -35.79 21.24
C VAL A 376 -19.57 -37.06 21.08
N THR A 377 -19.56 -37.60 19.88
CA THR A 377 -18.63 -38.65 19.47
C THR A 377 -17.56 -38.03 18.56
N VAL A 378 -16.30 -38.10 18.99
CA VAL A 378 -15.19 -37.55 18.22
C VAL A 378 -14.78 -38.58 17.18
N ARG A 379 -14.84 -38.19 15.92
CA ARG A 379 -14.31 -38.95 14.78
C ARG A 379 -12.80 -38.66 14.68
N LYS A 380 -12.00 -39.74 14.76
CA LYS A 380 -10.55 -39.67 14.52
C LYS A 380 -10.22 -39.47 13.06
#